data_34754383e7bdf8063e93d34fc80ff2a4
#
_entry.id   34754383e7bdf8063e93d34fc80ff2a4
#
_cell.length_a   1.000
_cell.length_b   1.000
_cell.length_c   1.000
_cell.angle_alpha   90.00
_cell.angle_beta   90.00
_cell.angle_gamma   90.00
#
_symmetry.space_group_name_H-M   'P 1'
#
loop_
_entity.id
_entity.type
_entity.pdbx_description
1 polymer ?
#
loop_
_entity_poly.entity_id
_entity_poly.type
_entity_poly.pdbx_seq_one_letter_code
_entity_poly.pdbx_strand_id
1 'polypeptide(L)'
;AHKARQSAGAKSETAYLAEQSLSADWVHGDVTLRVSGRADGLMRAEDGARVVEEIKLGTKENPLVPAHRAQAAMYGHMLCQKEGLAGVRLRILYVDENGASVRLYEENADSARLQAEFETLCAAYCAWAEKLLARRQARDASLSELAFPYDGYRAGQRKFAANVYVAIREKKRLFAQAPTGIGKTMAALYP
;
A
#
# COMPACT_ATOMS: atom_id res chain seq x y z
N ALA A 1 -20.61 1.19 -8.66
CA ALA A 1 -20.92 0.05 -7.79
C ALA A 1 -20.60 0.38 -6.33
N HIS A 2 -19.35 0.61 -5.95
CA HIS A 2 -18.90 0.87 -4.58
C HIS A 2 -19.61 2.06 -3.91
N LYS A 3 -19.61 3.24 -4.56
CA LYS A 3 -20.32 4.44 -4.05
C LYS A 3 -21.84 4.23 -3.93
N ALA A 4 -22.45 3.44 -4.82
CA ALA A 4 -23.86 3.14 -4.75
C ALA A 4 -24.21 2.35 -3.50
N ARG A 5 -23.39 1.34 -3.13
CA ARG A 5 -23.57 0.57 -1.88
C ARG A 5 -23.38 1.45 -0.64
N GLN A 6 -22.34 2.29 -0.61
CA GLN A 6 -22.10 3.22 0.50
C GLN A 6 -23.29 4.19 0.71
N SER A 7 -23.84 4.71 -0.39
CA SER A 7 -25.01 5.59 -0.32
C SER A 7 -26.28 4.85 0.15
N ALA A 8 -26.44 3.57 -0.20
CA ALA A 8 -27.54 2.75 0.27
C ALA A 8 -27.42 2.43 1.78
N GLY A 9 -26.20 2.08 2.25
CA GLY A 9 -25.91 1.87 3.66
C GLY A 9 -26.20 3.10 4.50
N ALA A 10 -25.76 4.27 4.07
CA ALA A 10 -26.00 5.54 4.76
C ALA A 10 -27.51 5.90 4.87
N LYS A 11 -28.34 5.36 4.00
CA LYS A 11 -29.81 5.57 4.03
C LYS A 11 -30.56 4.54 4.84
N SER A 12 -30.07 3.30 4.92
CA SER A 12 -30.80 2.17 5.48
C SER A 12 -30.32 1.71 6.86
N GLU A 13 -29.08 2.04 7.24
CA GLU A 13 -28.47 1.57 8.48
C GLU A 13 -28.18 2.77 9.41
N THR A 14 -28.72 2.70 10.63
CA THR A 14 -28.45 3.72 11.65
C THR A 14 -26.94 3.78 11.94
N ALA A 15 -26.34 4.98 11.78
CA ALA A 15 -24.92 5.23 12.03
C ALA A 15 -23.90 4.54 11.09
N TYR A 16 -24.25 4.35 9.80
CA TYR A 16 -23.27 3.96 8.78
C TYR A 16 -22.34 5.13 8.44
N LEU A 17 -21.03 4.93 8.61
CA LEU A 17 -19.97 5.90 8.31
C LEU A 17 -19.12 5.37 7.15
N ALA A 18 -19.28 5.99 5.97
CA ALA A 18 -18.48 5.64 4.80
C ALA A 18 -17.07 6.24 4.86
N GLU A 19 -16.09 5.57 4.23
CA GLU A 19 -14.76 6.10 3.94
C GLU A 19 -14.01 6.60 5.19
N GLN A 20 -14.00 5.80 6.27
CA GLN A 20 -13.40 6.21 7.54
C GLN A 20 -11.90 5.92 7.59
N SER A 21 -11.11 6.97 7.82
CA SER A 21 -9.66 6.83 8.01
C SER A 21 -9.34 6.20 9.36
N LEU A 22 -8.51 5.17 9.32
CA LEU A 22 -8.01 4.43 10.47
C LEU A 22 -6.49 4.31 10.38
N SER A 23 -5.83 4.21 11.53
CA SER A 23 -4.40 3.95 11.61
C SER A 23 -4.05 3.23 12.91
N ALA A 24 -2.96 2.47 12.87
CA ALA A 24 -2.32 1.90 14.04
C ALA A 24 -0.80 1.94 13.88
N ASP A 25 -0.10 2.07 14.98
CA ASP A 25 1.36 2.00 15.03
C ASP A 25 1.78 0.61 15.53
N TRP A 26 2.74 0.01 14.85
CA TRP A 26 3.44 -1.19 15.30
C TRP A 26 4.87 -0.83 15.64
N VAL A 27 5.31 -1.19 16.87
CA VAL A 27 6.64 -0.88 17.37
C VAL A 27 7.41 -2.17 17.58
N HIS A 28 8.60 -2.25 17.01
CA HIS A 28 9.52 -3.38 17.20
C HIS A 28 10.96 -2.87 17.30
N GLY A 29 11.54 -2.98 18.48
CA GLY A 29 12.83 -2.33 18.76
C GLY A 29 12.76 -0.83 18.51
N ASP A 30 13.70 -0.32 17.72
CA ASP A 30 13.77 1.11 17.34
C ASP A 30 12.91 1.47 16.10
N VAL A 31 12.19 0.49 15.54
CA VAL A 31 11.36 0.69 14.34
C VAL A 31 9.93 0.94 14.75
N THR A 32 9.36 2.04 14.25
CA THR A 32 7.91 2.31 14.32
C THR A 32 7.35 2.28 12.90
N LEU A 33 6.46 1.32 12.64
CA LEU A 33 5.71 1.21 11.40
C LEU A 33 4.31 1.76 11.61
N ARG A 34 3.98 2.88 10.96
CA ARG A 34 2.61 3.39 10.92
C ARG A 34 1.85 2.80 9.74
N VAL A 35 0.81 2.05 10.04
CA VAL A 35 -0.12 1.50 9.05
C VAL A 35 -1.38 2.34 9.07
N SER A 36 -1.79 2.83 7.91
CA SER A 36 -3.01 3.64 7.77
C SER A 36 -3.78 3.26 6.53
N GLY A 37 -5.07 3.46 6.57
CA GLY A 37 -5.94 3.22 5.42
C GLY A 37 -7.32 3.79 5.66
N ARG A 38 -8.23 3.51 4.74
CA ARG A 38 -9.59 4.01 4.75
C ARG A 38 -10.55 2.84 4.58
N ALA A 39 -11.26 2.51 5.68
CA ALA A 39 -12.29 1.48 5.66
C ALA A 39 -13.49 1.95 4.82
N ASP A 40 -14.04 1.06 4.00
CA ASP A 40 -15.15 1.38 3.12
C ASP A 40 -16.43 1.73 3.89
N GLY A 41 -16.68 1.05 5.00
CA GLY A 41 -17.79 1.34 5.90
C GLY A 41 -17.51 0.94 7.35
N LEU A 42 -17.95 1.77 8.27
CA LEU A 42 -18.07 1.44 9.70
C LEU A 42 -19.52 1.60 10.12
N MET A 43 -20.04 0.64 10.87
CA MET A 43 -21.41 0.70 11.37
C MET A 43 -21.54 0.03 12.73
N ARG A 44 -22.73 0.13 13.31
CA ARG A 44 -23.14 -0.63 14.49
C ARG A 44 -24.28 -1.56 14.09
N ALA A 45 -24.12 -2.85 14.34
CA ALA A 45 -25.18 -3.82 14.12
C ALA A 45 -26.30 -3.69 15.17
N GLU A 46 -27.46 -4.31 14.93
CA GLU A 46 -28.59 -4.28 15.85
C GLU A 46 -28.27 -4.87 17.24
N ASP A 47 -27.39 -5.87 17.29
CA ASP A 47 -26.87 -6.46 18.53
C ASP A 47 -25.82 -5.59 19.24
N GLY A 48 -25.55 -4.38 18.73
CA GLY A 48 -24.60 -3.43 19.28
C GLY A 48 -23.14 -3.65 18.85
N ALA A 49 -22.82 -4.72 18.12
CA ALA A 49 -21.46 -4.99 17.65
C ALA A 49 -20.98 -3.91 16.68
N ARG A 50 -19.70 -3.52 16.81
CA ARG A 50 -19.06 -2.68 15.79
C ARG A 50 -18.72 -3.54 14.58
N VAL A 51 -19.01 -3.03 13.38
CA VAL A 51 -18.82 -3.73 12.10
C VAL A 51 -17.86 -2.93 11.23
N VAL A 52 -16.88 -3.61 10.66
CA VAL A 52 -16.01 -3.10 9.60
C VAL A 52 -16.46 -3.73 8.30
N GLU A 53 -16.90 -2.92 7.35
CA GLU A 53 -17.31 -3.37 6.02
C GLU A 53 -16.23 -3.06 4.98
N GLU A 54 -15.87 -4.08 4.22
CA GLU A 54 -14.99 -4.00 3.06
C GLU A 54 -15.80 -4.39 1.82
N ILE A 55 -15.83 -3.54 0.79
CA ILE A 55 -16.65 -3.71 -0.40
C ILE A 55 -15.77 -4.04 -1.60
N LYS A 56 -16.10 -5.11 -2.32
CA LYS A 56 -15.36 -5.56 -3.50
C LYS A 56 -16.31 -5.82 -4.67
N LEU A 57 -15.83 -5.56 -5.88
CA LEU A 57 -16.52 -6.04 -7.08
C LEU A 57 -16.42 -7.56 -7.16
N GLY A 58 -17.51 -8.20 -7.53
CA GLY A 58 -17.54 -9.65 -7.65
C GLY A 58 -18.85 -10.21 -8.17
N THR A 59 -18.95 -11.53 -8.16
CA THR A 59 -20.13 -12.31 -8.56
C THR A 59 -20.59 -13.20 -7.41
N LYS A 60 -21.72 -13.90 -7.59
CA LYS A 60 -22.28 -14.83 -6.59
C LYS A 60 -21.34 -16.02 -6.32
N GLU A 61 -20.54 -16.40 -7.30
CA GLU A 61 -19.61 -17.53 -7.25
C GLU A 61 -18.28 -17.18 -6.59
N ASN A 62 -17.99 -15.91 -6.33
CA ASN A 62 -16.72 -15.48 -5.72
C ASN A 62 -16.48 -16.19 -4.38
N PRO A 63 -15.37 -16.93 -4.23
CA PRO A 63 -14.93 -17.36 -2.90
C PRO A 63 -14.47 -16.15 -2.09
N LEU A 64 -14.41 -16.30 -0.77
CA LEU A 64 -13.76 -15.32 0.08
C LEU A 64 -12.27 -15.24 -0.29
N VAL A 65 -11.84 -14.11 -0.80
CA VAL A 65 -10.43 -13.87 -1.14
C VAL A 65 -9.66 -13.55 0.14
N PRO A 66 -8.58 -14.30 0.49
CA PRO A 66 -7.85 -14.10 1.73
C PRO A 66 -7.33 -12.67 1.93
N ALA A 67 -6.89 -12.01 0.85
CA ALA A 67 -6.43 -10.62 0.91
C ALA A 67 -7.54 -9.61 1.29
N HIS A 68 -8.78 -9.83 0.82
CA HIS A 68 -9.91 -8.97 1.18
C HIS A 68 -10.28 -9.13 2.66
N ARG A 69 -10.28 -10.38 3.15
CA ARG A 69 -10.50 -10.66 4.57
C ARG A 69 -9.37 -10.07 5.43
N ALA A 70 -8.10 -10.20 5.00
CA ALA A 70 -6.96 -9.61 5.70
C ALA A 70 -7.05 -8.08 5.77
N GLN A 71 -7.49 -7.42 4.70
CA GLN A 71 -7.71 -5.97 4.69
C GLN A 71 -8.77 -5.56 5.71
N ALA A 72 -9.91 -6.25 5.76
CA ALA A 72 -10.94 -6.01 6.77
C ALA A 72 -10.41 -6.26 8.20
N ALA A 73 -9.58 -7.30 8.41
CA ALA A 73 -8.95 -7.59 9.70
C ALA A 73 -7.99 -6.48 10.15
N MET A 74 -7.20 -5.90 9.23
CA MET A 74 -6.33 -4.75 9.52
C MET A 74 -7.14 -3.56 10.02
N TYR A 75 -8.25 -3.22 9.34
CA TYR A 75 -9.14 -2.16 9.81
C TYR A 75 -9.86 -2.54 11.12
N GLY A 76 -10.19 -3.81 11.30
CA GLY A 76 -10.75 -4.32 12.56
C GLY A 76 -9.82 -4.10 13.74
N HIS A 77 -8.52 -4.42 13.59
CA HIS A 77 -7.50 -4.13 14.59
C HIS A 77 -7.41 -2.63 14.91
N MET A 78 -7.31 -1.79 13.87
CA MET A 78 -7.22 -0.34 14.04
C MET A 78 -8.44 0.23 14.76
N LEU A 79 -9.63 -0.28 14.47
CA LEU A 79 -10.87 0.13 15.12
C LEU A 79 -10.91 -0.33 16.58
N CYS A 80 -10.53 -1.59 16.87
CA CYS A 80 -10.44 -2.10 18.23
C CYS A 80 -9.48 -1.25 19.08
N GLN A 81 -8.32 -0.91 18.55
CA GLN A 81 -7.34 -0.08 19.24
C GLN A 81 -7.86 1.34 19.48
N LYS A 82 -8.50 1.94 18.47
CA LYS A 82 -9.03 3.31 18.54
C LYS A 82 -10.17 3.47 19.55
N GLU A 83 -11.08 2.48 19.60
CA GLU A 83 -12.30 2.55 20.40
C GLU A 83 -12.24 1.69 21.69
N GLY A 84 -11.12 0.98 21.94
CA GLY A 84 -10.97 0.12 23.13
C GLY A 84 -11.91 -1.09 23.12
N LEU A 85 -12.13 -1.73 21.96
CA LEU A 85 -13.10 -2.81 21.80
C LEU A 85 -12.46 -4.17 22.04
N ALA A 86 -13.20 -5.08 22.65
CA ALA A 86 -12.79 -6.49 22.80
C ALA A 86 -12.84 -7.28 21.49
N GLY A 87 -13.56 -6.78 20.47
CA GLY A 87 -13.66 -7.39 19.16
C GLY A 87 -14.61 -6.61 18.24
N VAL A 88 -14.66 -7.02 16.99
CA VAL A 88 -15.51 -6.43 15.94
C VAL A 88 -16.06 -7.54 15.04
N ARG A 89 -17.10 -7.22 14.30
CA ARG A 89 -17.57 -8.05 13.18
C ARG A 89 -16.93 -7.55 11.88
N LEU A 90 -16.24 -8.44 11.19
CA LEU A 90 -15.72 -8.18 9.85
C LEU A 90 -16.79 -8.57 8.83
N ARG A 91 -17.04 -7.69 7.88
CA ARG A 91 -18.01 -7.90 6.79
C ARG A 91 -17.31 -7.66 5.46
N ILE A 92 -17.24 -8.66 4.61
CA ILE A 92 -16.72 -8.55 3.25
C ILE A 92 -17.88 -8.72 2.29
N LEU A 93 -18.25 -7.65 1.61
CA LEU A 93 -19.38 -7.56 0.72
C LEU A 93 -18.93 -7.50 -0.73
N TYR A 94 -19.32 -8.50 -1.51
CA TYR A 94 -19.16 -8.45 -2.95
C TYR A 94 -20.40 -7.82 -3.58
N VAL A 95 -20.18 -6.87 -4.48
CA VAL A 95 -21.23 -6.16 -5.23
C VAL A 95 -20.99 -6.32 -6.73
N ASP A 96 -22.05 -6.34 -7.51
CA ASP A 96 -21.96 -6.30 -8.98
C ASP A 96 -21.64 -4.90 -9.51
N GLU A 97 -21.59 -4.74 -10.82
CA GLU A 97 -21.30 -3.47 -11.48
C GLU A 97 -22.32 -2.37 -11.17
N ASN A 98 -23.55 -2.75 -10.84
CA ASN A 98 -24.63 -1.84 -10.47
C ASN A 98 -24.64 -1.48 -8.98
N GLY A 99 -23.80 -2.15 -8.17
CA GLY A 99 -23.72 -1.96 -6.74
C GLY A 99 -24.72 -2.81 -5.94
N ALA A 100 -25.40 -3.76 -6.57
CA ALA A 100 -26.24 -4.72 -5.86
C ALA A 100 -25.38 -5.76 -5.14
N SER A 101 -25.74 -6.08 -3.90
CA SER A 101 -25.07 -7.09 -3.10
C SER A 101 -25.26 -8.47 -3.72
N VAL A 102 -24.17 -9.16 -4.05
CA VAL A 102 -24.19 -10.48 -4.67
C VAL A 102 -23.67 -11.58 -3.74
N ARG A 103 -22.73 -11.26 -2.85
CA ARG A 103 -22.21 -12.21 -1.86
C ARG A 103 -21.77 -11.48 -0.58
N LEU A 104 -22.06 -12.05 0.57
CA LEU A 104 -21.68 -11.53 1.87
C LEU A 104 -20.93 -12.60 2.68
N TYR A 105 -19.82 -12.21 3.28
CA TYR A 105 -19.09 -12.96 4.28
C TYR A 105 -19.00 -12.16 5.56
N GLU A 106 -19.31 -12.78 6.69
CA GLU A 106 -19.19 -12.18 8.01
C GLU A 106 -18.45 -13.11 8.97
N GLU A 107 -17.63 -12.54 9.83
CA GLU A 107 -17.05 -13.23 10.97
C GLU A 107 -16.91 -12.30 12.18
N ASN A 108 -17.09 -12.84 13.38
CA ASN A 108 -16.73 -12.14 14.60
C ASN A 108 -15.25 -12.40 14.89
N ALA A 109 -14.49 -11.35 15.15
CA ALA A 109 -13.07 -11.44 15.44
C ALA A 109 -12.77 -10.68 16.74
N ASP A 110 -12.13 -11.35 17.68
CA ASP A 110 -11.66 -10.73 18.92
C ASP A 110 -10.40 -9.87 18.68
N SER A 111 -10.18 -8.89 19.54
CA SER A 111 -9.08 -7.94 19.42
C SER A 111 -7.70 -8.61 19.52
N ALA A 112 -7.55 -9.66 20.31
CA ALA A 112 -6.27 -10.35 20.48
C ALA A 112 -5.87 -11.09 19.21
N ARG A 113 -6.82 -11.78 18.54
CA ARG A 113 -6.58 -12.42 17.25
C ARG A 113 -6.25 -11.39 16.16
N LEU A 114 -7.00 -10.29 16.10
CA LEU A 114 -6.75 -9.22 15.13
C LEU A 114 -5.39 -8.57 15.33
N GLN A 115 -4.98 -8.37 16.58
CA GLN A 115 -3.66 -7.86 16.92
C GLN A 115 -2.56 -8.82 16.45
N ALA A 116 -2.67 -10.12 16.71
CA ALA A 116 -1.69 -11.12 16.28
C ALA A 116 -1.54 -11.18 14.75
N GLU A 117 -2.66 -11.09 14.02
CA GLU A 117 -2.66 -11.02 12.55
C GLU A 117 -1.98 -9.73 12.05
N PHE A 118 -2.26 -8.58 12.67
CA PHE A 118 -1.64 -7.30 12.36
C PHE A 118 -0.13 -7.34 12.59
N GLU A 119 0.31 -7.82 13.75
CA GLU A 119 1.73 -7.95 14.11
C GLU A 119 2.48 -8.86 13.14
N THR A 120 1.87 -9.99 12.75
CA THR A 120 2.44 -10.93 11.78
C THR A 120 2.68 -10.26 10.43
N LEU A 121 1.71 -9.49 9.93
CA LEU A 121 1.84 -8.77 8.66
C LEU A 121 2.87 -7.64 8.75
N CYS A 122 2.90 -6.89 9.84
CA CYS A 122 3.90 -5.84 10.08
C CYS A 122 5.32 -6.40 10.14
N ALA A 123 5.52 -7.51 10.87
CA ALA A 123 6.82 -8.17 10.95
C ALA A 123 7.30 -8.68 9.58
N ALA A 124 6.41 -9.29 8.79
CA ALA A 124 6.73 -9.76 7.45
C ALA A 124 7.10 -8.60 6.50
N TYR A 125 6.38 -7.48 6.58
CA TYR A 125 6.69 -6.27 5.83
C TYR A 125 8.04 -5.67 6.22
N CYS A 126 8.33 -5.55 7.53
CA CYS A 126 9.61 -5.01 7.99
C CYS A 126 10.79 -5.88 7.55
N ALA A 127 10.69 -7.20 7.66
CA ALA A 127 11.74 -8.10 7.19
C ALA A 127 12.00 -7.98 5.67
N TRP A 128 10.97 -7.72 4.87
CA TRP A 128 11.12 -7.41 3.45
C TRP A 128 11.76 -6.05 3.22
N ALA A 129 11.31 -5.00 3.94
CA ALA A 129 11.81 -3.63 3.82
C ALA A 129 13.29 -3.53 4.20
N GLU A 130 13.73 -4.23 5.24
CA GLU A 130 15.14 -4.33 5.65
C GLU A 130 16.02 -4.92 4.55
N LYS A 131 15.58 -6.02 3.92
CA LYS A 131 16.30 -6.61 2.78
C LYS A 131 16.41 -5.64 1.61
N LEU A 132 15.34 -4.88 1.34
CA LEU A 132 15.33 -3.88 0.27
C LEU A 132 16.28 -2.72 0.59
N LEU A 133 16.30 -2.26 1.85
CA LEU A 133 17.20 -1.20 2.31
C LEU A 133 18.67 -1.64 2.22
N ALA A 134 18.99 -2.84 2.71
CA ALA A 134 20.33 -3.40 2.62
C ALA A 134 20.82 -3.51 1.17
N ARG A 135 19.96 -3.94 0.25
CA ARG A 135 20.27 -3.98 -1.18
C ARG A 135 20.53 -2.58 -1.77
N ARG A 136 19.74 -1.58 -1.36
CA ARG A 136 19.95 -0.19 -1.79
C ARG A 136 21.30 0.34 -1.28
N GLN A 137 21.60 0.13 -0.01
CA GLN A 137 22.87 0.55 0.58
C GLN A 137 24.07 -0.11 -0.10
N ALA A 138 24.01 -1.44 -0.34
CA ALA A 138 25.08 -2.15 -1.06
C ALA A 138 25.26 -1.64 -2.49
N ARG A 139 24.15 -1.37 -3.22
CA ARG A 139 24.18 -0.76 -4.55
C ARG A 139 24.81 0.63 -4.50
N ASP A 140 24.37 1.49 -3.60
CA ASP A 140 24.85 2.87 -3.52
C ASP A 140 26.33 2.92 -3.13
N ALA A 141 26.79 2.04 -2.24
CA ALA A 141 28.20 1.87 -1.93
C ALA A 141 29.01 1.45 -3.16
N SER A 142 28.55 0.44 -3.91
CA SER A 142 29.25 -0.02 -5.11
C SER A 142 29.28 1.03 -6.22
N LEU A 143 28.22 1.84 -6.34
CA LEU A 143 28.17 2.93 -7.33
C LEU A 143 29.10 4.08 -6.97
N SER A 144 29.31 4.37 -5.69
CA SER A 144 30.27 5.43 -5.27
C SER A 144 31.71 5.10 -5.58
N GLU A 145 32.06 3.82 -5.71
CA GLU A 145 33.42 3.34 -6.07
C GLU A 145 33.60 3.09 -7.56
N LEU A 146 32.49 3.21 -8.35
CA LEU A 146 32.50 2.89 -9.77
C LEU A 146 33.32 3.95 -10.56
N ALA A 147 34.49 3.58 -11.05
CA ALA A 147 35.28 4.42 -11.95
C ALA A 147 34.66 4.41 -13.36
N PHE A 148 34.83 5.53 -14.08
CA PHE A 148 34.47 5.57 -15.49
C PHE A 148 35.30 4.52 -16.28
N PRO A 149 34.68 3.62 -17.07
CA PRO A 149 35.35 2.41 -17.60
C PRO A 149 36.24 2.67 -18.79
N TYR A 150 36.57 3.91 -19.11
CA TYR A 150 37.43 4.32 -20.19
C TYR A 150 38.41 5.40 -19.71
N ASP A 151 39.54 5.57 -20.38
CA ASP A 151 40.59 6.55 -20.04
C ASP A 151 40.08 8.01 -20.05
N GLY A 152 39.01 8.29 -20.75
CA GLY A 152 38.42 9.63 -20.79
C GLY A 152 37.12 9.71 -21.58
N TYR A 153 36.44 10.82 -21.44
CA TYR A 153 35.26 11.12 -22.21
C TYR A 153 35.59 11.49 -23.66
N ARG A 154 34.77 11.00 -24.58
CA ARG A 154 34.78 11.47 -25.96
C ARG A 154 34.24 12.91 -26.07
N ALA A 155 34.58 13.61 -27.14
CA ALA A 155 34.12 14.98 -27.40
C ALA A 155 32.57 15.05 -27.29
N GLY A 156 32.06 15.95 -26.45
CA GLY A 156 30.64 16.11 -26.19
C GLY A 156 30.00 15.10 -25.21
N GLN A 157 30.65 13.97 -24.97
CA GLN A 157 30.12 12.92 -24.09
C GLN A 157 29.93 13.38 -22.64
N ARG A 158 30.94 14.10 -22.09
CA ARG A 158 30.87 14.64 -20.71
C ARG A 158 29.73 15.64 -20.53
N LYS A 159 29.51 16.52 -21.54
CA LYS A 159 28.40 17.47 -21.50
C LYS A 159 27.04 16.75 -21.50
N PHE A 160 26.94 15.68 -22.32
CA PHE A 160 25.71 14.86 -22.34
C PHE A 160 25.50 14.17 -21.00
N ALA A 161 26.50 13.52 -20.41
CA ALA A 161 26.44 12.89 -19.09
C ALA A 161 26.01 13.90 -17.99
N ALA A 162 26.62 15.10 -17.99
CA ALA A 162 26.24 16.16 -17.04
C ALA A 162 24.75 16.57 -17.17
N ASN A 163 24.22 16.69 -18.40
CA ASN A 163 22.82 17.01 -18.62
C ASN A 163 21.89 15.88 -18.17
N VAL A 164 22.28 14.62 -18.36
CA VAL A 164 21.52 13.46 -17.85
C VAL A 164 21.50 13.47 -16.33
N TYR A 165 22.64 13.69 -15.67
CA TYR A 165 22.73 13.81 -14.21
C TYR A 165 21.79 14.90 -13.67
N VAL A 166 21.84 16.11 -14.25
CA VAL A 166 20.96 17.23 -13.85
C VAL A 166 19.48 16.88 -14.04
N ALA A 167 19.14 16.25 -15.19
CA ALA A 167 17.76 15.86 -15.46
C ALA A 167 17.23 14.84 -14.43
N ILE A 168 18.05 13.85 -14.07
CA ILE A 168 17.70 12.85 -13.04
C ILE A 168 17.52 13.52 -11.67
N ARG A 169 18.52 14.33 -11.25
CA ARG A 169 18.50 15.03 -9.95
C ARG A 169 17.29 15.95 -9.80
N GLU A 170 16.93 16.67 -10.86
CA GLU A 170 15.83 17.62 -10.86
C GLU A 170 14.49 17.00 -11.27
N LYS A 171 14.45 15.67 -11.49
CA LYS A 171 13.25 14.91 -11.95
C LYS A 171 12.63 15.49 -13.21
N LYS A 172 13.48 16.00 -14.13
CA LYS A 172 13.09 16.59 -15.41
C LYS A 172 13.20 15.57 -16.54
N ARG A 173 12.48 15.84 -17.62
CA ARG A 173 12.62 15.09 -18.89
C ARG A 173 13.76 15.73 -19.71
N LEU A 174 14.63 14.90 -20.30
CA LEU A 174 15.70 15.33 -21.19
C LEU A 174 15.45 14.79 -22.60
N PHE A 175 15.42 15.67 -23.58
CA PHE A 175 15.47 15.33 -24.99
C PHE A 175 16.84 15.76 -25.51
N ALA A 176 17.64 14.81 -25.98
CA ALA A 176 18.99 15.09 -26.42
C ALA A 176 19.24 14.51 -27.82
N GLN A 177 19.77 15.34 -28.72
CA GLN A 177 20.26 14.94 -30.03
C GLN A 177 21.78 14.90 -29.98
N ALA A 178 22.37 13.78 -30.39
CA ALA A 178 23.78 13.60 -30.41
C ALA A 178 24.21 12.69 -31.58
N PRO A 179 25.34 12.97 -32.25
CA PRO A 179 25.82 12.16 -33.37
C PRO A 179 26.14 10.72 -32.97
N THR A 180 26.22 9.83 -33.96
CA THR A 180 26.67 8.45 -33.76
C THR A 180 28.13 8.44 -33.30
N GLY A 181 28.51 7.44 -32.48
CA GLY A 181 29.90 7.30 -32.00
C GLY A 181 30.25 8.11 -30.76
N ILE A 182 29.43 9.08 -30.32
CA ILE A 182 29.76 9.89 -29.10
C ILE A 182 29.72 9.08 -27.79
N GLY A 183 29.18 7.84 -27.80
CA GLY A 183 29.06 7.03 -26.58
C GLY A 183 27.82 7.39 -25.74
N LYS A 184 26.68 7.61 -26.38
CA LYS A 184 25.38 7.97 -25.74
C LYS A 184 25.00 7.05 -24.60
N THR A 185 25.14 5.74 -24.80
CA THR A 185 24.77 4.73 -23.77
C THR A 185 25.52 4.94 -22.48
N MET A 186 26.89 5.08 -22.57
CA MET A 186 27.71 5.33 -21.37
C MET A 186 27.40 6.69 -20.74
N ALA A 187 27.20 7.73 -21.54
CA ALA A 187 26.81 9.05 -21.04
C ALA A 187 25.43 9.10 -20.39
N ALA A 188 24.55 8.15 -20.70
CA ALA A 188 23.22 8.06 -20.11
C ALA A 188 23.16 7.16 -18.85
N LEU A 189 24.02 6.14 -18.78
CA LEU A 189 23.99 5.14 -17.70
C LEU A 189 24.98 5.41 -16.56
N TYR A 190 26.05 6.16 -16.84
CA TYR A 190 27.12 6.38 -15.88
C TYR A 190 26.93 7.56 -14.91
N PRO A 191 26.17 8.64 -15.22
CA PRO A 191 26.04 9.81 -14.36
C PRO A 191 25.42 9.54 -13.01
#